data_5e821bbbeb97a83bce3ff00f6feebc43
#
_entry.id   5e821bbbeb97a83bce3ff00f6feebc43
#
_cell.length_a   1.000
_cell.length_b   1.000
_cell.length_c   1.000
_cell.angle_alpha   90.00
_cell.angle_beta   90.00
_cell.angle_gamma   90.00
#
_symmetry.space_group_name_H-M   'P 1'
#
loop_
_entity.id
_entity.type
_entity.pdbx_description
1 polymer ?
#
loop_
_entity_poly.entity_id
_entity_poly.type
_entity_poly.pdbx_seq_one_letter_code
_entity_poly.pdbx_strand_id
1 'polypeptide(L)'
;VGGGGGVRLRVLCYREPPAGLVAPPTPGAPPTAVPGRSLLLDVILPPAATSMAVADAATPKAIGWERNQAGRLGARLMDLSTQMRPEALAEESVHLNLRLMRWRLMPQLQTETVAAQKCLLLGAGTLGCSVARTLLGWGVRHITFVDSGVVNYSNPVRQSLYTFADCVGAPRPKAQAAADALKAIFPSVEASAHPIAIPMPGHAVGDGERAKVE
;
A
#
# COMPACT_ATOMS: atom_id res chain seq x y z
N VAL A 1 47.44 10.72 8.45
CA VAL A 1 46.70 11.26 7.29
C VAL A 1 45.78 10.12 6.83
N GLY A 2 44.58 10.00 7.40
CA GLY A 2 43.60 8.97 7.08
C GLY A 2 42.75 9.42 5.89
N GLY A 3 42.87 8.75 4.75
CA GLY A 3 42.03 8.96 3.59
C GLY A 3 40.64 8.43 3.81
N GLY A 4 39.67 9.29 4.15
CA GLY A 4 38.27 8.96 4.12
C GLY A 4 37.80 8.80 2.68
N GLY A 5 37.69 7.56 2.19
CA GLY A 5 37.22 7.25 0.84
C GLY A 5 35.76 7.57 0.69
N GLY A 6 35.40 8.67 0.04
CA GLY A 6 34.02 8.94 -0.38
C GLY A 6 33.57 7.97 -1.48
N VAL A 7 32.28 7.69 -1.54
CA VAL A 7 31.69 6.88 -2.62
C VAL A 7 31.60 7.72 -3.89
N ARG A 8 32.23 7.23 -4.97
CA ARG A 8 32.13 7.87 -6.29
C ARG A 8 30.93 7.30 -7.05
N LEU A 9 30.00 8.17 -7.44
CA LEU A 9 28.85 7.85 -8.27
C LEU A 9 28.98 8.53 -9.63
N ARG A 10 28.71 7.78 -10.69
CA ARG A 10 28.59 8.35 -12.03
C ARG A 10 27.13 8.52 -12.38
N VAL A 11 26.71 9.78 -12.58
CA VAL A 11 25.32 10.15 -12.83
C VAL A 11 25.18 10.65 -14.27
N LEU A 12 24.35 9.98 -15.07
CA LEU A 12 23.97 10.43 -16.40
C LEU A 12 22.74 11.35 -16.29
N CYS A 13 22.95 12.64 -16.51
CA CYS A 13 21.85 13.60 -16.66
C CYS A 13 21.40 13.60 -18.13
N TYR A 14 20.49 12.70 -18.49
CA TYR A 14 19.93 12.62 -19.84
C TYR A 14 19.01 13.83 -20.09
N ARG A 15 19.21 14.49 -21.23
CA ARG A 15 18.37 15.60 -21.68
C ARG A 15 18.02 15.39 -23.13
N GLU A 16 16.75 15.23 -23.41
CA GLU A 16 16.26 15.21 -24.78
C GLU A 16 16.34 16.61 -25.41
N PRO A 17 16.70 16.71 -26.70
CA PRO A 17 16.55 17.95 -27.41
C PRO A 17 15.06 18.33 -27.45
N PRO A 18 14.71 19.63 -27.37
CA PRO A 18 13.31 20.06 -27.50
C PRO A 18 12.70 19.52 -28.80
N ALA A 19 11.47 19.02 -28.71
CA ALA A 19 10.73 18.55 -29.86
C ALA A 19 10.69 19.66 -30.94
N GLY A 20 11.13 19.34 -32.14
CA GLY A 20 11.20 20.29 -33.28
C GLY A 20 12.60 20.78 -33.65
N LEU A 21 13.64 20.48 -32.82
CA LEU A 21 15.03 20.82 -33.17
C LEU A 21 15.81 19.68 -33.88
N VAL A 22 15.21 18.49 -33.96
CA VAL A 22 15.74 17.38 -34.74
C VAL A 22 14.89 17.22 -35.98
N ALA A 23 15.46 17.54 -37.14
CA ALA A 23 14.84 17.17 -38.40
C ALA A 23 14.69 15.64 -38.46
N PRO A 24 13.59 15.11 -39.02
CA PRO A 24 13.42 13.68 -39.17
C PRO A 24 14.62 13.11 -39.95
N PRO A 25 15.16 11.95 -39.55
CA PRO A 25 16.31 11.37 -40.20
C PRO A 25 15.96 11.09 -41.67
N THR A 26 16.79 11.64 -42.59
CA THR A 26 16.68 11.34 -44.00
C THR A 26 17.04 9.86 -44.19
N PRO A 27 16.21 9.04 -44.83
CA PRO A 27 16.51 7.63 -45.07
C PRO A 27 17.85 7.49 -45.82
N GLY A 28 18.81 6.79 -45.20
CA GLY A 28 20.13 6.53 -45.78
C GLY A 28 21.25 7.51 -45.41
N ALA A 29 21.01 8.55 -44.64
CA ALA A 29 22.06 9.40 -44.11
C ALA A 29 22.70 8.78 -42.86
N PRO A 30 24.05 8.90 -42.68
CA PRO A 30 24.68 8.46 -41.44
C PRO A 30 24.11 9.26 -40.26
N PRO A 31 23.99 8.66 -39.06
CA PRO A 31 23.43 9.34 -37.91
C PRO A 31 24.25 10.61 -37.61
N THR A 32 23.66 11.76 -37.86
CA THR A 32 24.27 13.04 -37.49
C THR A 32 24.20 13.10 -35.97
N ALA A 33 25.35 13.06 -35.31
CA ALA A 33 25.46 13.23 -33.87
C ALA A 33 24.96 14.63 -33.50
N VAL A 34 23.69 14.72 -33.07
CA VAL A 34 23.21 15.93 -32.42
C VAL A 34 23.99 16.11 -31.14
N PRO A 35 24.66 17.28 -30.92
CA PRO A 35 25.38 17.49 -29.68
C PRO A 35 24.46 17.24 -28.50
N GLY A 36 24.65 16.13 -27.81
CA GLY A 36 23.81 15.74 -26.69
C GLY A 36 23.95 16.79 -25.59
N ARG A 37 22.81 17.33 -25.13
CA ARG A 37 22.74 18.16 -23.92
C ARG A 37 22.90 17.34 -22.64
N SER A 38 23.02 16.02 -22.77
CA SER A 38 23.24 15.10 -21.66
C SER A 38 24.60 15.32 -21.03
N LEU A 39 24.65 15.35 -19.72
CA LEU A 39 25.86 15.53 -18.92
C LEU A 39 26.14 14.22 -18.17
N LEU A 40 27.41 13.82 -18.20
CA LEU A 40 27.91 12.77 -17.34
C LEU A 40 28.63 13.43 -16.16
N LEU A 41 28.14 13.24 -14.95
CA LEU A 41 28.69 13.82 -13.74
C LEU A 41 29.36 12.74 -12.91
N ASP A 42 30.58 12.96 -12.49
CA ASP A 42 31.23 12.17 -11.45
C ASP A 42 31.01 12.89 -10.11
N VAL A 43 30.16 12.31 -9.26
CA VAL A 43 29.78 12.86 -7.95
C VAL A 43 30.52 12.09 -6.87
N ILE A 44 31.20 12.81 -6.00
CA ILE A 44 31.87 12.22 -4.82
C ILE A 44 30.98 12.51 -3.60
N LEU A 45 30.41 11.45 -3.02
CA LEU A 45 29.66 11.53 -1.78
C LEU A 45 30.63 11.43 -0.60
N PRO A 46 30.65 12.40 0.31
CA PRO A 46 31.45 12.30 1.54
C PRO A 46 30.93 11.16 2.43
N PRO A 47 31.78 10.55 3.27
CA PRO A 47 31.39 9.43 4.14
C PRO A 47 30.17 9.73 5.02
N ALA A 48 30.02 10.96 5.49
CA ALA A 48 28.87 11.41 6.27
C ALA A 48 27.53 11.31 5.50
N ALA A 49 27.53 11.57 4.20
CA ALA A 49 26.32 11.46 3.37
C ALA A 49 25.91 10.00 3.14
N THR A 50 26.87 9.08 3.15
CA THR A 50 26.59 7.64 3.00
C THR A 50 25.97 7.05 4.27
N SER A 51 26.36 7.53 5.46
CA SER A 51 25.80 7.08 6.74
C SER A 51 24.40 7.68 7.00
N MET A 52 24.14 8.91 6.57
CA MET A 52 22.83 9.55 6.68
C MET A 52 21.78 8.86 5.78
N ALA A 53 22.18 8.35 4.62
CA ALA A 53 21.27 7.66 3.71
C ALA A 53 20.71 6.35 4.28
N VAL A 54 21.38 5.74 5.28
CA VAL A 54 20.96 4.51 5.94
C VAL A 54 20.17 4.80 7.22
N ALA A 55 20.49 5.89 7.93
CA ALA A 55 19.88 6.21 9.21
C ALA A 55 18.53 6.95 9.08
N ASP A 56 18.31 7.66 7.98
CA ASP A 56 17.14 8.53 7.79
C ASP A 56 16.23 8.06 6.62
N ALA A 57 16.20 6.75 6.38
CA ALA A 57 15.33 6.14 5.37
C ALA A 57 13.82 6.41 5.62
N ALA A 58 13.46 6.89 6.82
CA ALA A 58 12.09 7.22 7.18
C ALA A 58 11.59 8.57 6.60
N THR A 59 12.50 9.46 6.19
CA THR A 59 12.12 10.78 5.66
C THR A 59 12.99 11.21 4.48
N PRO A 60 12.79 10.63 3.28
CA PRO A 60 13.55 11.05 2.11
C PRO A 60 13.18 12.49 1.73
N LYS A 61 14.14 13.39 1.80
CA LYS A 61 14.01 14.76 1.29
C LYS A 61 14.54 14.79 -0.14
N ALA A 62 13.68 15.07 -1.11
CA ALA A 62 14.08 15.26 -2.49
C ALA A 62 14.23 16.75 -2.79
N ILE A 63 15.34 17.13 -3.42
CA ILE A 63 15.59 18.50 -3.88
C ILE A 63 15.55 18.51 -5.40
N GLY A 64 14.52 19.16 -5.94
CA GLY A 64 14.40 19.44 -7.37
C GLY A 64 14.91 20.85 -7.70
N TRP A 65 15.22 21.06 -8.97
CA TRP A 65 15.52 22.38 -9.50
C TRP A 65 14.43 22.79 -10.48
N GLU A 66 13.66 23.81 -10.13
CA GLU A 66 12.57 24.32 -10.96
C GLU A 66 12.79 25.82 -11.27
N ARG A 67 12.18 26.26 -12.38
CA ARG A 67 12.11 27.69 -12.66
C ARG A 67 11.01 28.33 -11.79
N ASN A 68 11.39 29.34 -11.02
CA ASN A 68 10.43 30.15 -10.26
C ASN A 68 9.63 31.07 -11.22
N GLN A 69 8.67 31.81 -10.68
CA GLN A 69 7.85 32.76 -11.45
C GLN A 69 8.69 33.83 -12.18
N ALA A 70 9.90 34.12 -11.72
CA ALA A 70 10.84 35.03 -12.36
C ALA A 70 11.75 34.36 -13.41
N GLY A 71 11.50 33.08 -13.75
CA GLY A 71 12.24 32.32 -14.74
C GLY A 71 13.63 31.86 -14.28
N ARG A 72 14.01 32.07 -13.04
CA ARG A 72 15.31 31.65 -12.48
C ARG A 72 15.22 30.23 -11.94
N LEU A 73 16.23 29.42 -12.21
CA LEU A 73 16.37 28.09 -11.62
C LEU A 73 16.67 28.22 -10.13
N GLY A 74 15.86 27.54 -9.32
CA GLY A 74 16.02 27.50 -7.87
C GLY A 74 15.79 26.09 -7.34
N ALA A 75 16.36 25.80 -6.19
CA ALA A 75 16.12 24.54 -5.51
C ALA A 75 14.68 24.53 -4.93
N ARG A 76 13.93 23.44 -5.21
CA ARG A 76 12.65 23.16 -4.59
C ARG A 76 12.78 21.93 -3.70
N LEU A 77 12.58 22.12 -2.42
CA LEU A 77 12.53 21.03 -1.46
C LEU A 77 11.10 20.47 -1.44
N MET A 78 10.96 19.19 -1.72
CA MET A 78 9.71 18.46 -1.54
C MET A 78 9.90 17.40 -0.45
N ASP A 79 9.03 17.42 0.53
CA ASP A 79 8.94 16.36 1.52
C ASP A 79 8.04 15.24 0.98
N LEU A 80 8.65 14.10 0.64
CA LEU A 80 7.97 12.92 0.13
C LEU A 80 7.71 11.88 1.23
N SER A 81 8.03 12.18 2.48
CA SER A 81 7.94 11.22 3.59
C SER A 81 6.56 10.60 3.73
N THR A 82 5.50 11.39 3.58
CA THR A 82 4.11 10.91 3.67
C THR A 82 3.73 9.96 2.54
N GLN A 83 4.25 10.19 1.34
CA GLN A 83 3.95 9.37 0.15
C GLN A 83 4.80 8.10 0.11
N MET A 84 5.98 8.12 0.73
CA MET A 84 6.92 7.00 0.76
C MET A 84 6.73 6.06 1.96
N ARG A 85 5.76 6.32 2.82
CA ARG A 85 5.43 5.38 3.90
C ARG A 85 4.95 4.04 3.32
N PRO A 86 5.36 2.91 3.90
CA PRO A 86 4.96 1.58 3.41
C PRO A 86 3.45 1.40 3.28
N GLU A 87 2.66 1.95 4.21
CA GLU A 87 1.20 1.89 4.20
C GLU A 87 0.62 2.65 3.00
N ALA A 88 1.15 3.85 2.71
CA ALA A 88 0.71 4.66 1.57
C ALA A 88 1.08 3.99 0.23
N LEU A 89 2.28 3.41 0.15
CA LEU A 89 2.70 2.65 -1.02
C LEU A 89 1.85 1.40 -1.24
N ALA A 90 1.48 0.69 -0.16
CA ALA A 90 0.61 -0.47 -0.24
C ALA A 90 -0.78 -0.08 -0.75
N GLU A 91 -1.36 1.02 -0.24
CA GLU A 91 -2.66 1.53 -0.67
C GLU A 91 -2.66 1.90 -2.16
N GLU A 92 -1.67 2.69 -2.59
CA GLU A 92 -1.55 3.08 -4.00
C GLU A 92 -1.33 1.87 -4.91
N SER A 93 -0.56 0.88 -4.48
CA SER A 93 -0.30 -0.34 -5.25
C SER A 93 -1.58 -1.17 -5.45
N VAL A 94 -2.39 -1.33 -4.41
CA VAL A 94 -3.68 -2.04 -4.51
C VAL A 94 -4.63 -1.27 -5.42
N HIS A 95 -4.74 0.05 -5.23
CA HIS A 95 -5.60 0.90 -6.04
C HIS A 95 -5.21 0.87 -7.53
N LEU A 96 -3.93 0.99 -7.83
CA LEU A 96 -3.43 0.89 -9.20
C LEU A 96 -3.74 -0.47 -9.82
N ASN A 97 -3.50 -1.55 -9.09
CA ASN A 97 -3.78 -2.90 -9.56
C ASN A 97 -5.26 -3.10 -9.89
N LEU A 98 -6.18 -2.68 -9.01
CA LEU A 98 -7.63 -2.74 -9.25
C LEU A 98 -8.05 -1.91 -10.48
N ARG A 99 -7.50 -0.70 -10.65
CA ARG A 99 -7.76 0.14 -11.82
C ARG A 99 -7.32 -0.54 -13.12
N LEU A 100 -6.14 -1.16 -13.13
CA LEU A 100 -5.62 -1.87 -14.30
C LEU A 100 -6.46 -3.11 -14.63
N MET A 101 -6.88 -3.87 -13.61
CA MET A 101 -7.78 -5.02 -13.78
C MET A 101 -9.14 -4.58 -14.34
N ARG A 102 -9.74 -3.54 -13.75
CA ARG A 102 -10.99 -2.94 -14.24
C ARG A 102 -10.87 -2.55 -15.70
N TRP A 103 -9.85 -1.79 -16.05
CA TRP A 103 -9.64 -1.32 -17.43
C TRP A 103 -9.55 -2.47 -18.43
N ARG A 104 -8.91 -3.57 -18.07
CA ARG A 104 -8.72 -4.72 -18.96
C ARG A 104 -9.94 -5.62 -19.09
N LEU A 105 -10.66 -5.83 -17.99
CA LEU A 105 -11.69 -6.88 -17.91
C LEU A 105 -13.11 -6.33 -17.89
N MET A 106 -13.36 -5.24 -17.19
CA MET A 106 -14.70 -4.70 -16.97
C MET A 106 -14.66 -3.18 -16.74
N PRO A 107 -14.45 -2.35 -17.78
CA PRO A 107 -14.28 -0.90 -17.65
C PRO A 107 -15.45 -0.18 -16.96
N GLN A 108 -16.66 -0.72 -17.05
CA GLN A 108 -17.88 -0.16 -16.45
C GLN A 108 -18.00 -0.42 -14.93
N LEU A 109 -17.18 -1.29 -14.35
CA LEU A 109 -17.23 -1.56 -12.92
C LEU A 109 -16.77 -0.35 -12.10
N GLN A 110 -17.61 0.08 -11.17
CA GLN A 110 -17.33 1.21 -10.29
C GLN A 110 -16.57 0.74 -9.04
N THR A 111 -15.27 0.53 -9.16
CA THR A 111 -14.42 0.03 -8.07
C THR A 111 -14.38 0.99 -6.88
N GLU A 112 -14.49 2.28 -7.12
CA GLU A 112 -14.54 3.32 -6.09
C GLU A 112 -15.80 3.20 -5.22
N THR A 113 -16.94 2.88 -5.83
CA THR A 113 -18.19 2.63 -5.11
C THR A 113 -18.09 1.38 -4.24
N VAL A 114 -17.43 0.32 -4.74
CA VAL A 114 -17.20 -0.91 -3.96
C VAL A 114 -16.26 -0.62 -2.78
N ALA A 115 -15.17 0.09 -3.00
CA ALA A 115 -14.20 0.42 -1.97
C ALA A 115 -14.78 1.28 -0.84
N ALA A 116 -15.72 2.16 -1.16
CA ALA A 116 -16.39 3.04 -0.20
C ALA A 116 -17.44 2.32 0.70
N GLN A 117 -17.72 1.04 0.45
CA GLN A 117 -18.72 0.32 1.24
C GLN A 117 -18.22 0.01 2.66
N LYS A 118 -19.15 0.07 3.61
CA LYS A 118 -18.97 -0.42 4.97
C LYS A 118 -19.65 -1.77 5.08
N CYS A 119 -18.89 -2.81 5.37
CA CYS A 119 -19.39 -4.18 5.35
C CYS A 119 -19.50 -4.74 6.77
N LEU A 120 -20.68 -5.23 7.12
CA LEU A 120 -20.95 -5.97 8.35
C LEU A 120 -21.01 -7.46 8.02
N LEU A 121 -20.14 -8.25 8.62
CA LEU A 121 -20.07 -9.70 8.46
C LEU A 121 -20.68 -10.37 9.70
N LEU A 122 -21.82 -10.98 9.52
CA LEU A 122 -22.50 -11.78 10.55
C LEU A 122 -21.94 -13.20 10.50
N GLY A 123 -20.97 -13.46 11.37
CA GLY A 123 -20.20 -14.68 11.45
C GLY A 123 -18.77 -14.56 10.90
N ALA A 124 -17.80 -15.00 11.70
CA ALA A 124 -16.39 -15.08 11.36
C ALA A 124 -15.91 -16.53 11.15
N GLY A 125 -16.79 -17.37 10.61
CA GLY A 125 -16.50 -18.75 10.22
C GLY A 125 -15.75 -18.84 8.88
N THR A 126 -15.80 -20.01 8.23
CA THR A 126 -15.12 -20.25 6.95
C THR A 126 -15.55 -19.27 5.88
N LEU A 127 -16.86 -19.05 5.74
CA LEU A 127 -17.38 -18.11 4.75
C LEU A 127 -17.02 -16.67 5.11
N GLY A 128 -17.21 -16.25 6.37
CA GLY A 128 -16.87 -14.89 6.82
C GLY A 128 -15.41 -14.55 6.58
N CYS A 129 -14.48 -15.44 6.90
CA CYS A 129 -13.05 -15.26 6.62
C CYS A 129 -12.77 -15.09 5.12
N SER A 130 -13.37 -15.92 4.28
CA SER A 130 -13.17 -15.86 2.81
C SER A 130 -13.76 -14.59 2.21
N VAL A 131 -14.97 -14.22 2.62
CA VAL A 131 -15.64 -12.99 2.18
C VAL A 131 -14.82 -11.76 2.59
N ALA A 132 -14.36 -11.69 3.85
CA ALA A 132 -13.56 -10.59 4.34
C ALA A 132 -12.28 -10.39 3.53
N ARG A 133 -11.57 -11.48 3.22
CA ARG A 133 -10.37 -11.45 2.36
C ARG A 133 -10.68 -10.97 0.95
N THR A 134 -11.79 -11.40 0.39
CA THR A 134 -12.23 -10.98 -0.94
C THR A 134 -12.60 -9.50 -0.93
N LEU A 135 -13.37 -9.02 0.04
CA LEU A 135 -13.72 -7.59 0.19
C LEU A 135 -12.50 -6.71 0.32
N LEU A 136 -11.53 -7.12 1.16
CA LEU A 136 -10.25 -6.42 1.30
C LEU A 136 -9.50 -6.33 -0.03
N GLY A 137 -9.48 -7.43 -0.79
CA GLY A 137 -8.87 -7.50 -2.12
C GLY A 137 -9.56 -6.61 -3.16
N TRP A 138 -10.85 -6.35 -3.01
CA TRP A 138 -11.63 -5.42 -3.85
C TRP A 138 -11.56 -3.96 -3.37
N GLY A 139 -10.75 -3.68 -2.36
CA GLY A 139 -10.51 -2.32 -1.88
C GLY A 139 -11.43 -1.85 -0.76
N VAL A 140 -12.34 -2.69 -0.24
CA VAL A 140 -13.15 -2.34 0.93
C VAL A 140 -12.26 -2.18 2.15
N ARG A 141 -12.43 -1.07 2.88
CA ARG A 141 -11.58 -0.74 4.04
C ARG A 141 -12.33 -0.76 5.37
N HIS A 142 -13.66 -0.73 5.37
CA HIS A 142 -14.46 -0.76 6.59
C HIS A 142 -15.16 -2.11 6.71
N ILE A 143 -14.65 -2.99 7.59
CA ILE A 143 -15.17 -4.35 7.77
C ILE A 143 -15.41 -4.60 9.26
N THR A 144 -16.65 -4.90 9.62
CA THR A 144 -17.04 -5.22 10.99
C THR A 144 -17.42 -6.69 11.10
N PHE A 145 -16.82 -7.40 12.06
CA PHE A 145 -17.18 -8.78 12.36
C PHE A 145 -18.08 -8.87 13.59
N VAL A 146 -19.10 -9.71 13.49
CA VAL A 146 -19.96 -10.10 14.62
C VAL A 146 -19.91 -11.61 14.74
N ASP A 147 -19.35 -12.14 15.83
CA ASP A 147 -19.28 -13.59 16.11
C ASP A 147 -18.99 -13.80 17.61
N SER A 148 -19.78 -14.61 18.29
CA SER A 148 -19.62 -14.93 19.72
C SER A 148 -18.66 -16.09 19.98
N GLY A 149 -18.25 -16.82 18.95
CA GLY A 149 -17.41 -18.01 19.07
C GLY A 149 -15.94 -17.70 19.35
N VAL A 150 -15.22 -18.72 19.76
CA VAL A 150 -13.76 -18.69 19.94
C VAL A 150 -13.07 -19.56 18.88
N VAL A 151 -11.79 -19.28 18.65
CA VAL A 151 -10.99 -20.05 17.68
C VAL A 151 -10.62 -21.40 18.30
N ASN A 152 -10.98 -22.48 17.61
CA ASN A 152 -10.65 -23.86 18.00
C ASN A 152 -9.56 -24.43 17.11
N TYR A 153 -8.88 -25.49 17.56
CA TYR A 153 -7.77 -26.14 16.84
C TYR A 153 -8.13 -26.62 15.41
N SER A 154 -9.40 -26.92 15.15
CA SER A 154 -9.88 -27.30 13.81
C SER A 154 -10.13 -26.11 12.86
N ASN A 155 -10.08 -24.87 13.35
CA ASN A 155 -10.45 -23.72 12.55
C ASN A 155 -9.35 -23.24 11.59
N PRO A 156 -8.05 -23.14 11.97
CA PRO A 156 -7.01 -22.56 11.13
C PRO A 156 -6.85 -23.22 9.75
N VAL A 157 -7.08 -24.53 9.65
CA VAL A 157 -6.94 -25.27 8.37
C VAL A 157 -7.96 -24.88 7.31
N ARG A 158 -9.08 -24.20 7.69
CA ARG A 158 -10.17 -23.82 6.76
C ARG A 158 -10.67 -22.37 6.92
N GLN A 159 -10.31 -21.70 8.00
CA GLN A 159 -10.67 -20.33 8.30
C GLN A 159 -9.43 -19.46 8.20
N SER A 160 -9.23 -18.87 7.04
CA SER A 160 -7.96 -18.27 6.58
C SER A 160 -7.48 -17.04 7.36
N LEU A 161 -8.27 -16.52 8.26
CA LEU A 161 -7.88 -15.39 9.12
C LEU A 161 -7.30 -15.84 10.47
N TYR A 162 -7.29 -17.16 10.77
CA TYR A 162 -6.78 -17.69 12.03
C TYR A 162 -5.51 -18.50 11.83
N THR A 163 -4.67 -18.47 12.84
CA THR A 163 -3.45 -19.24 12.94
C THR A 163 -3.52 -20.21 14.12
N PHE A 164 -2.59 -21.14 14.18
CA PHE A 164 -2.45 -22.04 15.33
C PHE A 164 -2.26 -21.28 16.65
N ALA A 165 -1.56 -20.14 16.61
CA ALA A 165 -1.34 -19.31 17.78
C ALA A 165 -2.64 -18.77 18.41
N ASP A 166 -3.69 -18.58 17.62
CA ASP A 166 -4.98 -18.13 18.12
C ASP A 166 -5.76 -19.18 18.93
N CYS A 167 -5.28 -20.44 18.90
CA CYS A 167 -5.90 -21.56 19.61
C CYS A 167 -5.17 -21.91 20.93
N VAL A 168 -3.91 -21.45 21.08
CA VAL A 168 -3.04 -21.88 22.20
C VAL A 168 -3.30 -21.02 23.43
N GLY A 169 -3.35 -21.66 24.60
CA GLY A 169 -3.59 -20.98 25.88
C GLY A 169 -5.07 -20.62 26.03
N ALA A 170 -5.39 -19.33 26.12
CA ALA A 170 -6.76 -18.83 26.11
C ALA A 170 -7.22 -18.63 24.65
N PRO A 171 -8.17 -19.42 24.14
CA PRO A 171 -8.66 -19.29 22.76
C PRO A 171 -9.18 -17.88 22.50
N ARG A 172 -8.75 -17.28 21.40
CA ARG A 172 -9.14 -15.91 21.05
C ARG A 172 -10.58 -15.85 20.55
N PRO A 173 -11.36 -14.80 20.86
CA PRO A 173 -12.65 -14.56 20.23
C PRO A 173 -12.50 -14.44 18.70
N LYS A 174 -13.34 -15.13 17.93
CA LYS A 174 -13.24 -15.18 16.46
C LYS A 174 -13.33 -13.81 15.82
N ALA A 175 -14.30 -12.99 16.21
CA ALA A 175 -14.46 -11.64 15.68
C ALA A 175 -13.19 -10.82 15.88
N GLN A 176 -12.61 -10.84 17.08
CA GLN A 176 -11.39 -10.08 17.39
C GLN A 176 -10.18 -10.61 16.60
N ALA A 177 -9.99 -11.92 16.59
CA ALA A 177 -8.87 -12.53 15.85
C ALA A 177 -8.95 -12.22 14.34
N ALA A 178 -10.16 -12.24 13.77
CA ALA A 178 -10.38 -11.90 12.36
C ALA A 178 -10.08 -10.43 12.05
N ALA A 179 -10.53 -9.51 12.91
CA ALA A 179 -10.24 -8.08 12.73
C ALA A 179 -8.74 -7.78 12.83
N ASP A 180 -8.04 -8.38 13.80
CA ASP A 180 -6.60 -8.20 13.97
C ASP A 180 -5.82 -8.81 12.80
N ALA A 181 -6.25 -9.95 12.29
CA ALA A 181 -5.66 -10.59 11.11
C ALA A 181 -5.78 -9.70 9.86
N LEU A 182 -6.94 -9.06 9.64
CA LEU A 182 -7.09 -8.13 8.52
C LEU A 182 -6.14 -6.93 8.64
N LYS A 183 -6.00 -6.36 9.85
CA LYS A 183 -5.05 -5.25 10.10
C LYS A 183 -3.58 -5.68 9.90
N ALA A 184 -3.25 -6.91 10.26
CA ALA A 184 -1.91 -7.45 10.01
C ALA A 184 -1.64 -7.68 8.51
N ILE A 185 -2.67 -8.03 7.72
CA ILE A 185 -2.56 -8.20 6.26
C ILE A 185 -2.46 -6.84 5.56
N PHE A 186 -3.26 -5.89 5.97
CA PHE A 186 -3.33 -4.57 5.37
C PHE A 186 -3.60 -3.50 6.45
N PRO A 187 -2.56 -2.78 6.92
CA PRO A 187 -2.66 -1.88 8.07
C PRO A 187 -3.68 -0.74 7.92
N SER A 188 -3.96 -0.31 6.69
CA SER A 188 -4.93 0.77 6.42
C SER A 188 -6.40 0.32 6.53
N VAL A 189 -6.69 -0.96 6.82
CA VAL A 189 -8.07 -1.42 7.00
C VAL A 189 -8.61 -1.01 8.37
N GLU A 190 -9.83 -0.49 8.37
CA GLU A 190 -10.60 -0.24 9.59
C GLU A 190 -11.46 -1.47 9.89
N ALA A 191 -10.87 -2.45 10.58
CA ALA A 191 -11.55 -3.65 10.99
C ALA A 191 -11.98 -3.54 12.46
N SER A 192 -13.27 -3.83 12.74
CA SER A 192 -13.84 -3.85 14.10
C SER A 192 -14.47 -5.20 14.41
N ALA A 193 -14.63 -5.49 15.69
CA ALA A 193 -15.09 -6.78 16.17
C ALA A 193 -16.11 -6.62 17.30
N HIS A 194 -17.21 -7.37 17.20
CA HIS A 194 -18.23 -7.47 18.24
C HIS A 194 -18.43 -8.95 18.61
N PRO A 195 -17.97 -9.39 19.78
CA PRO A 195 -18.15 -10.76 20.25
C PRO A 195 -19.57 -10.95 20.79
N ILE A 196 -20.56 -10.89 19.90
CA ILE A 196 -21.99 -10.94 20.21
C ILE A 196 -22.62 -12.14 19.49
N ALA A 197 -23.53 -12.83 20.17
CA ALA A 197 -24.29 -13.91 19.56
C ALA A 197 -25.35 -13.36 18.60
N ILE A 198 -25.36 -13.95 17.38
CA ILE A 198 -26.34 -13.58 16.36
C ILE A 198 -27.59 -14.45 16.55
N PRO A 199 -28.79 -13.85 16.68
CA PRO A 199 -30.02 -14.60 16.74
C PRO A 199 -30.24 -15.41 15.47
N MET A 200 -30.35 -16.73 15.59
CA MET A 200 -30.61 -17.64 14.47
C MET A 200 -31.68 -18.66 14.85
N PRO A 201 -32.44 -19.19 13.89
CA PRO A 201 -33.33 -20.31 14.14
C PRO A 201 -32.58 -21.48 14.80
N GLY A 202 -33.08 -21.96 15.95
CA GLY A 202 -32.41 -23.01 16.72
C GLY A 202 -31.38 -22.57 17.75
N HIS A 203 -31.03 -21.29 17.79
CA HIS A 203 -30.18 -20.69 18.83
C HIS A 203 -30.97 -19.61 19.57
N ALA A 204 -31.41 -19.91 20.79
CA ALA A 204 -32.06 -18.91 21.65
C ALA A 204 -30.99 -17.89 22.13
N VAL A 205 -31.28 -16.63 21.94
CA VAL A 205 -30.46 -15.51 22.45
C VAL A 205 -31.16 -14.96 23.68
N GLY A 206 -30.44 -14.85 24.79
CA GLY A 206 -30.96 -14.28 26.03
C GLY A 206 -31.25 -12.78 25.93
N ASP A 207 -32.15 -12.26 26.77
CA ASP A 207 -32.56 -10.84 26.74
C ASP A 207 -31.39 -9.87 26.92
N GLY A 208 -30.35 -10.24 27.67
CA GLY A 208 -29.14 -9.45 27.84
C GLY A 208 -28.25 -9.35 26.58
N GLU A 209 -28.38 -10.30 25.66
CA GLU A 209 -27.63 -10.25 24.37
C GLU A 209 -28.43 -9.51 23.30
N ARG A 210 -29.76 -9.54 23.37
CA ARG A 210 -30.65 -8.71 22.54
C ARG A 210 -30.38 -7.22 22.74
N ALA A 211 -30.27 -6.78 23.99
CA ALA A 211 -29.98 -5.38 24.35
C ALA A 211 -28.60 -4.85 23.85
N LYS A 212 -27.71 -5.75 23.43
CA LYS A 212 -26.42 -5.35 22.85
C LYS A 212 -26.48 -5.14 21.35
N VAL A 213 -27.54 -5.59 20.71
CA VAL A 213 -27.73 -5.50 19.24
C VAL A 213 -28.66 -4.32 18.88
N GLU A 214 -29.47 -3.85 19.80
CA GLU A 214 -30.29 -2.63 19.72
C GLU A 214 -29.44 -1.39 20.05
#